data_08128d95a02c505c963a0202a9b24fe1
#
_entry.id   08128d95a02c505c963a0202a9b24fe1
#
_cell.length_a   1.000
_cell.length_b   1.000
_cell.length_c   1.000
_cell.angle_alpha   90.00
_cell.angle_beta   90.00
_cell.angle_gamma   90.00
#
_symmetry.space_group_name_H-M   'P 1'
#
loop_
_entity.id
_entity.type
_entity.pdbx_description
1 polymer ?
#
loop_
_entity_poly.entity_id
_entity_poly.type
_entity_poly.pdbx_seq_one_letter_code
_entity_poly.pdbx_strand_id
1 'polypeptide(L)'
;MSQRCTFRLIVLTIVAIVLFASPWAATLSTGTPLGRQLPKDPAEAMAFFEGDVEEWGNGPVSYLFLSEELKEWKEFETNEERLEFIQWFWDRRDDDLRDSQHPFREGFYTRVAHTNRRFSEFPRGWRSDRGRVWIVLGPPDSATTDFATDFSAELEIWTYNTYGGILRSAAVITGEASALGEMQIAFINLGPGTREIYGGVGRGGWPQYLYRAFEIVRKAIVLNPTLKRD
;
A
#
# COMPACT_ATOMS: atom_id res chain seq x y z
N MET A 1 -16.79 30.45 -92.21
CA MET A 1 -15.71 29.72 -91.62
C MET A 1 -15.24 30.46 -90.37
N SER A 2 -15.66 30.03 -89.21
CA SER A 2 -15.16 30.56 -87.92
C SER A 2 -15.37 29.52 -86.86
N GLN A 3 -14.26 28.96 -86.38
CA GLN A 3 -14.27 28.02 -85.29
C GLN A 3 -14.26 28.74 -83.97
N ARG A 4 -15.28 28.49 -83.14
CA ARG A 4 -15.31 28.98 -81.78
C ARG A 4 -14.66 27.98 -80.83
N CYS A 5 -13.56 28.37 -80.25
CA CYS A 5 -12.83 27.63 -79.22
C CYS A 5 -13.55 27.85 -77.89
N THR A 6 -14.10 26.78 -77.31
CA THR A 6 -14.71 26.80 -75.97
C THR A 6 -13.70 26.31 -74.96
N PHE A 7 -13.21 27.23 -74.10
CA PHE A 7 -12.42 26.97 -72.96
C PHE A 7 -13.30 26.33 -71.85
N ARG A 8 -13.04 25.04 -71.47
CA ARG A 8 -13.61 24.41 -70.29
C ARG A 8 -12.71 24.70 -69.14
N LEU A 9 -13.20 25.45 -68.17
CA LEU A 9 -12.60 25.68 -66.88
C LEU A 9 -12.78 24.42 -66.03
N ILE A 10 -11.72 23.72 -65.69
CA ILE A 10 -11.73 22.62 -64.74
C ILE A 10 -11.45 23.22 -63.37
N VAL A 11 -12.48 23.26 -62.52
CA VAL A 11 -12.36 23.63 -61.10
C VAL A 11 -11.91 22.39 -60.34
N LEU A 12 -10.66 22.36 -59.91
CA LEU A 12 -10.10 21.37 -59.00
C LEU A 12 -10.50 21.72 -57.55
N THR A 13 -11.49 21.05 -57.03
CA THR A 13 -11.83 21.10 -55.59
C THR A 13 -10.83 20.20 -54.82
N ILE A 14 -9.89 20.84 -54.14
CA ILE A 14 -9.03 20.15 -53.15
C ILE A 14 -9.84 19.92 -51.90
N VAL A 15 -10.23 18.68 -51.65
CA VAL A 15 -10.80 18.25 -50.38
C VAL A 15 -9.63 18.01 -49.40
N ALA A 16 -9.42 18.95 -48.51
CA ALA A 16 -8.49 18.79 -47.40
C ALA A 16 -9.10 17.84 -46.36
N ILE A 17 -8.62 16.58 -46.33
CA ILE A 17 -8.93 15.65 -45.29
C ILE A 17 -8.09 16.04 -44.06
N VAL A 18 -8.72 16.73 -43.12
CA VAL A 18 -8.12 16.97 -41.80
C VAL A 18 -8.22 15.67 -40.99
N LEU A 19 -7.15 14.93 -40.94
CA LEU A 19 -6.98 13.81 -40.03
C LEU A 19 -6.87 14.36 -38.61
N PHE A 20 -7.95 14.35 -37.84
CA PHE A 20 -7.91 14.47 -36.38
C PHE A 20 -7.17 13.27 -35.83
N ALA A 21 -5.89 13.41 -35.57
CA ALA A 21 -5.13 12.46 -34.75
C ALA A 21 -5.63 12.59 -33.31
N SER A 22 -6.48 11.65 -32.92
CA SER A 22 -6.87 11.50 -31.53
C SER A 22 -5.65 11.11 -30.69
N PRO A 23 -5.27 11.85 -29.64
CA PRO A 23 -4.18 11.44 -28.75
C PRO A 23 -4.70 10.46 -27.70
N TRP A 24 -5.19 9.32 -28.13
CA TRP A 24 -5.49 8.18 -27.25
C TRP A 24 -4.52 7.04 -27.55
N ALA A 25 -3.22 7.33 -27.41
CA ALA A 25 -2.28 6.27 -27.16
C ALA A 25 -2.41 5.93 -25.67
N ALA A 26 -3.37 5.07 -25.34
CA ALA A 26 -3.34 4.34 -24.09
C ALA A 26 -2.03 3.54 -24.09
N THR A 27 -1.04 4.02 -23.37
CA THR A 27 0.15 3.24 -23.06
C THR A 27 -0.29 2.08 -22.19
N LEU A 28 -0.48 0.92 -22.80
CA LEU A 28 -0.53 -0.36 -22.12
C LEU A 28 0.83 -0.54 -21.41
N SER A 29 0.89 -0.16 -20.15
CA SER A 29 2.04 -0.43 -19.30
C SER A 29 1.92 -1.87 -18.83
N THR A 30 2.43 -2.78 -19.63
CA THR A 30 2.61 -4.18 -19.25
C THR A 30 3.82 -4.30 -18.33
N GLY A 31 3.58 -4.71 -17.10
CA GLY A 31 4.59 -5.09 -16.12
C GLY A 31 5.09 -3.93 -15.27
N THR A 32 5.15 -4.15 -13.98
CA THR A 32 5.77 -3.21 -13.03
C THR A 32 7.25 -3.05 -13.38
N PRO A 33 7.70 -1.91 -13.95
CA PRO A 33 9.10 -1.76 -14.27
C PRO A 33 9.93 -1.76 -12.98
N LEU A 34 10.95 -2.59 -12.91
CA LEU A 34 12.04 -2.50 -11.93
C LEU A 34 12.67 -1.10 -11.99
N GLY A 35 12.07 -0.11 -11.35
CA GLY A 35 12.52 1.27 -11.39
C GLY A 35 11.45 2.33 -11.22
N ARG A 36 10.16 1.97 -11.18
CA ARG A 36 9.11 2.95 -10.93
C ARG A 36 9.27 3.52 -9.52
N GLN A 37 9.40 4.84 -9.45
CA GLN A 37 9.53 5.54 -8.17
C GLN A 37 8.27 5.29 -7.34
N LEU A 38 8.46 4.87 -6.08
CA LEU A 38 7.33 4.67 -5.16
C LEU A 38 6.63 6.00 -4.89
N PRO A 39 5.29 6.05 -4.91
CA PRO A 39 4.53 7.26 -4.67
C PRO A 39 4.75 7.76 -3.24
N LYS A 40 4.96 9.07 -3.11
CA LYS A 40 5.29 9.74 -1.85
C LYS A 40 4.16 10.63 -1.33
N ASP A 41 3.15 10.86 -2.13
CA ASP A 41 1.91 11.54 -1.77
C ASP A 41 0.82 10.51 -1.47
N PRO A 42 -0.08 10.74 -0.48
CA PRO A 42 -1.14 9.80 -0.13
C PRO A 42 -2.13 9.51 -1.25
N ALA A 43 -2.58 10.53 -1.99
CA ALA A 43 -3.51 10.34 -3.10
C ALA A 43 -2.85 9.62 -4.28
N GLU A 44 -1.58 9.94 -4.57
CA GLU A 44 -0.79 9.21 -5.55
C GLU A 44 -0.57 7.75 -5.13
N ALA A 45 -0.35 7.48 -3.84
CA ALA A 45 -0.19 6.12 -3.33
C ALA A 45 -1.48 5.32 -3.48
N MET A 46 -2.62 5.91 -3.14
CA MET A 46 -3.93 5.28 -3.34
C MET A 46 -4.14 4.96 -4.82
N ALA A 47 -4.02 5.94 -5.71
CA ALA A 47 -4.20 5.75 -7.14
C ALA A 47 -3.23 4.73 -7.73
N PHE A 48 -1.98 4.68 -7.24
CA PHE A 48 -0.97 3.75 -7.71
C PHE A 48 -1.28 2.29 -7.36
N PHE A 49 -1.65 2.03 -6.10
CA PHE A 49 -1.88 0.67 -5.63
C PHE A 49 -3.28 0.15 -5.94
N GLU A 50 -4.28 1.00 -6.05
CA GLU A 50 -5.64 0.59 -6.40
C GLU A 50 -5.92 0.62 -7.91
N GLY A 51 -5.08 1.29 -8.68
CA GLY A 51 -5.18 1.32 -10.13
C GLY A 51 -4.81 0.00 -10.82
N ASP A 52 -4.15 -0.91 -10.10
CA ASP A 52 -3.80 -2.25 -10.57
C ASP A 52 -4.55 -3.29 -9.72
N VAL A 53 -5.73 -3.65 -10.19
CA VAL A 53 -6.66 -4.55 -9.47
C VAL A 53 -6.04 -5.94 -9.25
N GLU A 54 -5.28 -6.46 -10.22
CA GLU A 54 -4.66 -7.78 -10.13
C GLU A 54 -3.56 -7.81 -9.06
N GLU A 55 -2.80 -6.72 -8.94
CA GLU A 55 -1.67 -6.63 -8.02
C GLU A 55 -2.03 -5.98 -6.68
N TRP A 56 -3.26 -5.50 -6.50
CA TRP A 56 -3.67 -4.81 -5.28
C TRP A 56 -3.39 -5.60 -4.00
N GLY A 57 -3.80 -6.87 -3.97
CA GLY A 57 -3.58 -7.75 -2.81
C GLY A 57 -2.12 -8.16 -2.58
N ASN A 58 -1.24 -7.95 -3.56
CA ASN A 58 0.21 -8.13 -3.45
C ASN A 58 0.91 -6.83 -3.00
N GLY A 59 0.17 -5.73 -2.94
CA GLY A 59 0.62 -4.43 -2.48
C GLY A 59 0.71 -4.32 -0.95
N PRO A 60 0.86 -3.10 -0.43
CA PRO A 60 0.98 -2.85 1.01
C PRO A 60 -0.26 -3.27 1.81
N VAL A 61 -1.44 -3.37 1.16
CA VAL A 61 -2.68 -3.83 1.78
C VAL A 61 -2.60 -5.26 2.29
N SER A 62 -1.75 -6.10 1.69
CA SER A 62 -1.50 -7.48 2.14
C SER A 62 -1.10 -7.58 3.62
N TYR A 63 -0.54 -6.52 4.18
CA TYR A 63 -0.18 -6.46 5.60
C TYR A 63 -1.39 -6.40 6.53
N LEU A 64 -2.56 -6.02 6.02
CA LEU A 64 -3.82 -5.92 6.77
C LEU A 64 -4.73 -7.13 6.60
N PHE A 65 -4.44 -8.04 5.68
CA PHE A 65 -5.29 -9.21 5.45
C PHE A 65 -5.36 -10.11 6.68
N LEU A 66 -6.58 -10.52 7.00
CA LEU A 66 -6.82 -11.71 7.81
C LEU A 66 -6.48 -12.96 6.98
N SER A 67 -6.27 -14.10 7.65
CA SER A 67 -5.89 -15.34 6.96
C SER A 67 -6.94 -15.81 5.96
N GLU A 68 -8.22 -15.64 6.30
CA GLU A 68 -9.35 -15.94 5.41
C GLU A 68 -9.41 -14.99 4.21
N GLU A 69 -9.18 -13.70 4.42
CA GLU A 69 -9.15 -12.69 3.35
C GLU A 69 -8.02 -12.96 2.36
N LEU A 70 -6.84 -13.34 2.86
CA LEU A 70 -5.70 -13.69 2.00
C LEU A 70 -5.97 -14.97 1.19
N LYS A 71 -6.64 -15.95 1.79
CA LYS A 71 -7.00 -17.18 1.10
C LYS A 71 -7.98 -16.88 -0.02
N GLU A 72 -9.03 -16.14 0.27
CA GLU A 72 -10.07 -15.77 -0.69
C GLU A 72 -9.50 -14.94 -1.85
N TRP A 73 -8.63 -13.94 -1.55
CA TRP A 73 -7.96 -13.15 -2.58
C TRP A 73 -7.21 -14.00 -3.62
N LYS A 74 -6.59 -15.09 -3.18
CA LYS A 74 -5.81 -15.98 -4.05
C LYS A 74 -6.68 -16.89 -4.93
N GLU A 75 -7.95 -17.04 -4.61
CA GLU A 75 -8.90 -17.89 -5.34
C GLU A 75 -9.61 -17.13 -6.46
N PHE A 76 -9.53 -15.78 -6.51
CA PHE A 76 -10.19 -15.00 -7.57
C PHE A 76 -9.50 -15.15 -8.92
N GLU A 77 -10.31 -15.40 -9.93
CA GLU A 77 -9.87 -15.56 -11.32
C GLU A 77 -10.13 -14.29 -12.15
N THR A 78 -11.16 -13.49 -11.78
CA THR A 78 -11.61 -12.32 -12.53
C THR A 78 -11.31 -11.00 -11.80
N ASN A 79 -11.25 -9.92 -12.57
CA ASN A 79 -11.10 -8.58 -12.01
C ASN A 79 -12.38 -8.07 -11.35
N GLU A 80 -13.54 -8.56 -11.81
CA GLU A 80 -14.82 -8.26 -11.21
C GLU A 80 -14.88 -8.76 -9.76
N GLU A 81 -14.52 -10.03 -9.51
CA GLU A 81 -14.44 -10.60 -8.15
C GLU A 81 -13.47 -9.83 -7.27
N ARG A 82 -12.31 -9.42 -7.82
CA ARG A 82 -11.32 -8.62 -7.11
C ARG A 82 -11.84 -7.24 -6.74
N LEU A 83 -12.55 -6.56 -7.65
CA LEU A 83 -13.13 -5.24 -7.39
C LEU A 83 -14.19 -5.29 -6.29
N GLU A 84 -15.09 -6.29 -6.33
CA GLU A 84 -16.07 -6.52 -5.27
C GLU A 84 -15.40 -6.78 -3.92
N PHE A 85 -14.35 -7.58 -3.92
CA PHE A 85 -13.57 -7.84 -2.72
C PHE A 85 -12.86 -6.59 -2.19
N ILE A 86 -12.25 -5.76 -3.04
CA ILE A 86 -11.59 -4.51 -2.66
C ILE A 86 -12.59 -3.56 -1.98
N GLN A 87 -13.79 -3.40 -2.58
CA GLN A 87 -14.83 -2.57 -1.98
C GLN A 87 -15.24 -3.12 -0.62
N TRP A 88 -15.62 -4.39 -0.55
CA TRP A 88 -16.00 -5.05 0.70
C TRP A 88 -14.89 -5.01 1.76
N PHE A 89 -13.62 -5.15 1.37
CA PHE A 89 -12.48 -5.09 2.28
C PHE A 89 -12.39 -3.73 2.99
N TRP A 90 -12.58 -2.63 2.24
CA TRP A 90 -12.56 -1.29 2.80
C TRP A 90 -13.83 -1.02 3.63
N ASP A 91 -15.01 -1.40 3.14
CA ASP A 91 -16.28 -1.24 3.85
C ASP A 91 -16.29 -1.95 5.21
N ARG A 92 -15.65 -3.11 5.30
CA ARG A 92 -15.47 -3.79 6.60
C ARG A 92 -14.65 -2.99 7.61
N ARG A 93 -13.85 -2.04 7.15
CA ARG A 93 -12.95 -1.20 7.96
C ARG A 93 -13.39 0.24 8.05
N ASP A 94 -14.57 0.54 7.53
CA ASP A 94 -15.19 1.85 7.61
C ASP A 94 -16.04 1.97 8.87
N ASP A 95 -16.02 3.15 9.48
CA ASP A 95 -16.79 3.46 10.69
C ASP A 95 -18.17 4.01 10.38
N ASP A 96 -18.42 4.52 9.18
CA ASP A 96 -19.75 4.99 8.74
C ASP A 96 -20.05 4.69 7.27
N LEU A 97 -20.67 3.55 6.99
CA LEU A 97 -21.07 3.12 5.65
C LEU A 97 -22.13 4.03 4.97
N ARG A 98 -22.64 5.08 5.66
CA ARG A 98 -23.67 5.97 5.12
C ARG A 98 -23.11 7.18 4.41
N ASP A 99 -21.85 7.47 4.56
CA ASP A 99 -21.17 8.54 3.85
C ASP A 99 -20.19 8.00 2.79
N SER A 100 -19.50 8.88 2.09
CA SER A 100 -18.53 8.51 1.08
C SER A 100 -17.08 8.67 1.55
N GLN A 101 -16.86 8.93 2.82
CA GLN A 101 -15.55 9.10 3.40
C GLN A 101 -15.03 7.75 3.90
N HIS A 102 -13.74 7.51 3.72
CA HIS A 102 -13.09 6.30 4.19
C HIS A 102 -11.83 6.66 4.99
N PRO A 103 -11.97 7.21 6.21
CA PRO A 103 -10.84 7.76 6.95
C PRO A 103 -9.77 6.70 7.26
N PHE A 104 -10.17 5.45 7.47
CA PHE A 104 -9.21 4.35 7.65
C PHE A 104 -8.38 4.10 6.39
N ARG A 105 -9.01 4.04 5.20
CA ARG A 105 -8.36 3.85 3.90
C ARG A 105 -7.41 5.00 3.59
N GLU A 106 -7.84 6.24 3.78
CA GLU A 106 -7.01 7.43 3.60
C GLU A 106 -5.81 7.45 4.55
N GLY A 107 -6.04 7.15 5.82
CA GLY A 107 -5.00 7.00 6.84
C GLY A 107 -4.01 5.89 6.52
N PHE A 108 -4.46 4.78 5.95
CA PHE A 108 -3.61 3.70 5.47
C PHE A 108 -2.67 4.18 4.36
N TYR A 109 -3.18 4.82 3.30
CA TYR A 109 -2.33 5.32 2.21
C TYR A 109 -1.44 6.48 2.64
N THR A 110 -1.84 7.26 3.63
CA THR A 110 -0.98 8.25 4.28
C THR A 110 0.24 7.59 4.93
N ARG A 111 0.06 6.47 5.62
CA ARG A 111 1.18 5.69 6.18
C ARG A 111 2.05 5.06 5.10
N VAL A 112 1.46 4.53 4.03
CA VAL A 112 2.21 3.99 2.88
C VAL A 112 3.09 5.06 2.24
N ALA A 113 2.52 6.22 1.93
CA ALA A 113 3.26 7.35 1.37
C ALA A 113 4.38 7.84 2.30
N HIS A 114 4.13 7.88 3.62
CA HIS A 114 5.14 8.21 4.62
C HIS A 114 6.32 7.24 4.55
N THR A 115 6.06 5.94 4.54
CA THR A 115 7.13 4.93 4.49
C THR A 115 7.95 5.03 3.21
N ASN A 116 7.32 5.32 2.07
CA ASN A 116 7.99 5.52 0.79
C ASN A 116 8.89 6.77 0.77
N ARG A 117 8.57 7.78 1.57
CA ARG A 117 9.43 8.96 1.75
C ARG A 117 10.58 8.69 2.73
N ARG A 118 10.28 8.02 3.82
CA ARG A 118 11.16 7.94 5.00
C ARG A 118 12.18 6.82 4.93
N PHE A 119 11.80 5.66 4.38
CA PHE A 119 12.63 4.46 4.42
C PHE A 119 13.20 4.16 3.04
N SER A 120 14.48 4.43 2.88
CA SER A 120 15.20 4.29 1.59
C SER A 120 16.07 3.03 1.53
N GLU A 121 16.15 2.26 2.63
CA GLU A 121 16.85 0.98 2.69
C GLU A 121 16.24 -0.06 1.74
N PHE A 122 17.00 -1.09 1.40
CA PHE A 122 16.50 -2.18 0.58
C PHE A 122 15.97 -3.33 1.45
N PRO A 123 14.75 -3.84 1.19
CA PRO A 123 13.76 -3.33 0.25
C PRO A 123 13.19 -1.97 0.69
N ARG A 124 12.81 -1.11 -0.28
CA ARG A 124 12.48 0.31 -0.02
C ARG A 124 11.04 0.52 0.44
N GLY A 125 10.87 1.60 1.21
CA GLY A 125 9.57 2.15 1.55
C GLY A 125 8.69 1.15 2.28
N TRP A 126 7.48 0.95 1.77
CA TRP A 126 6.51 0.03 2.35
C TRP A 126 6.98 -1.42 2.46
N ARG A 127 7.94 -1.86 1.61
CA ARG A 127 8.49 -3.23 1.61
C ARG A 127 9.54 -3.45 2.70
N SER A 128 10.13 -2.40 3.25
CA SER A 128 11.11 -2.52 4.33
C SER A 128 10.45 -3.01 5.61
N ASP A 129 11.21 -3.62 6.49
CA ASP A 129 10.72 -4.05 7.80
C ASP A 129 10.17 -2.88 8.61
N ARG A 130 10.87 -1.72 8.59
CA ARG A 130 10.37 -0.50 9.21
C ARG A 130 9.07 -0.01 8.56
N GLY A 131 8.99 -0.08 7.23
CA GLY A 131 7.79 0.28 6.47
C GLY A 131 6.60 -0.58 6.86
N ARG A 132 6.79 -1.88 6.95
CA ARG A 132 5.74 -2.84 7.33
C ARG A 132 5.23 -2.58 8.75
N VAL A 133 6.16 -2.40 9.70
CA VAL A 133 5.80 -2.08 11.10
C VAL A 133 5.03 -0.76 11.16
N TRP A 134 5.51 0.28 10.49
CA TRP A 134 4.86 1.60 10.47
C TRP A 134 3.45 1.56 9.87
N ILE A 135 3.26 0.82 8.79
CA ILE A 135 1.95 0.71 8.14
C ILE A 135 0.92 0.05 9.05
N VAL A 136 1.31 -1.02 9.74
CA VAL A 136 0.38 -1.79 10.57
C VAL A 136 0.19 -1.18 11.95
N LEU A 137 1.29 -0.84 12.65
CA LEU A 137 1.24 -0.37 14.03
C LEU A 137 1.16 1.16 14.15
N GLY A 138 1.41 1.90 13.06
CA GLY A 138 1.55 3.36 13.10
C GLY A 138 2.93 3.81 13.55
N PRO A 139 3.09 5.14 13.83
CA PRO A 139 4.34 5.66 14.36
C PRO A 139 4.62 5.11 15.77
N PRO A 140 5.90 4.86 16.12
CA PRO A 140 6.27 4.53 17.49
C PRO A 140 6.08 5.74 18.41
N ASP A 141 5.88 5.47 19.71
CA ASP A 141 5.83 6.54 20.72
C ASP A 141 7.20 7.19 20.94
N SER A 142 8.26 6.39 20.79
CA SER A 142 9.63 6.88 20.78
C SER A 142 10.54 6.05 19.90
N ALA A 143 11.59 6.68 19.36
CA ALA A 143 12.64 6.02 18.60
C ALA A 143 13.99 6.45 19.18
N THR A 144 14.84 5.49 19.54
CA THR A 144 16.18 5.69 20.07
C THR A 144 17.20 4.91 19.27
N THR A 145 18.47 5.30 19.41
CA THR A 145 19.58 4.61 18.77
C THR A 145 20.45 3.96 19.85
N ASP A 146 20.87 2.71 19.61
CA ASP A 146 21.79 1.95 20.45
C ASP A 146 22.83 1.26 19.58
N PHE A 147 23.77 0.54 20.16
CA PHE A 147 24.82 -0.16 19.45
C PHE A 147 24.89 -1.64 19.86
N ALA A 148 24.67 -2.52 18.89
CA ALA A 148 24.83 -3.97 19.09
C ALA A 148 26.31 -4.35 19.01
N THR A 149 26.95 -4.55 20.15
CA THR A 149 28.38 -4.90 20.25
C THR A 149 28.71 -6.22 19.55
N ASP A 150 27.82 -7.20 19.64
CA ASP A 150 28.00 -8.54 19.04
C ASP A 150 28.06 -8.51 17.52
N PHE A 151 27.47 -7.51 16.89
CA PHE A 151 27.44 -7.34 15.43
C PHE A 151 28.21 -6.11 14.95
N SER A 152 28.78 -5.33 15.86
CA SER A 152 29.40 -4.03 15.54
C SER A 152 28.48 -3.14 14.67
N ALA A 153 27.21 -3.11 15.00
CA ALA A 153 26.17 -2.46 14.20
C ALA A 153 25.26 -1.54 15.04
N GLU A 154 24.80 -0.46 14.41
CA GLU A 154 23.82 0.45 14.99
C GLU A 154 22.45 -0.22 15.04
N LEU A 155 21.76 -0.05 16.17
CA LEU A 155 20.37 -0.40 16.39
C LEU A 155 19.49 0.84 16.44
N GLU A 156 18.39 0.83 15.71
CA GLU A 156 17.28 1.77 15.90
C GLU A 156 16.19 1.03 16.66
N ILE A 157 15.82 1.52 17.85
CA ILE A 157 14.84 0.90 18.73
C ILE A 157 13.57 1.73 18.72
N TRP A 158 12.46 1.15 18.27
CA TRP A 158 11.14 1.74 18.34
C TRP A 158 10.37 1.19 19.53
N THR A 159 9.86 2.08 20.36
CA THR A 159 9.07 1.73 21.53
C THR A 159 7.61 2.08 21.29
N TYR A 160 6.75 1.10 21.52
CA TYR A 160 5.30 1.23 21.52
C TYR A 160 4.79 1.00 22.94
N ASN A 161 4.26 2.06 23.53
CA ASN A 161 3.70 2.00 24.87
C ASN A 161 2.23 1.56 24.82
N THR A 162 1.79 0.90 25.90
CA THR A 162 0.38 0.49 26.05
C THR A 162 -0.59 1.66 26.11
N TYR A 163 -0.11 2.90 26.19
CA TYR A 163 -0.92 4.09 26.47
C TYR A 163 -1.28 4.94 25.26
N GLY A 164 -0.81 4.62 24.05
CA GLY A 164 -1.05 5.40 22.84
C GLY A 164 -1.13 4.59 21.55
N GLY A 165 -1.60 5.24 20.48
CA GLY A 165 -1.54 4.73 19.12
C GLY A 165 -2.52 3.62 18.74
N ILE A 166 -2.33 3.11 17.54
CA ILE A 166 -3.18 2.08 16.91
C ILE A 166 -3.18 0.79 17.73
N LEU A 167 -2.00 0.37 18.19
CA LEU A 167 -1.86 -0.91 18.90
C LEU A 167 -2.64 -0.93 20.22
N ARG A 168 -2.65 0.16 20.96
CA ARG A 168 -3.46 0.24 22.20
C ARG A 168 -4.94 0.14 21.90
N SER A 169 -5.42 0.96 20.97
CA SER A 169 -6.83 0.94 20.60
C SER A 169 -7.27 -0.46 20.16
N ALA A 170 -6.43 -1.10 19.33
CA ALA A 170 -6.63 -2.47 18.90
C ALA A 170 -6.67 -3.47 20.06
N ALA A 171 -5.73 -3.38 20.98
CA ALA A 171 -5.66 -4.27 22.15
C ALA A 171 -6.86 -4.13 23.08
N VAL A 172 -7.39 -2.91 23.25
CA VAL A 172 -8.63 -2.66 24.01
C VAL A 172 -9.84 -3.28 23.30
N ILE A 173 -9.97 -3.07 22.00
CA ILE A 173 -11.10 -3.59 21.19
C ILE A 173 -11.12 -5.12 21.21
N THR A 174 -9.96 -5.76 21.12
CA THR A 174 -9.86 -7.23 21.12
C THR A 174 -9.85 -7.87 22.51
N GLY A 175 -9.83 -7.06 23.58
CA GLY A 175 -9.71 -7.56 24.96
C GLY A 175 -8.30 -8.05 25.35
N GLU A 176 -7.29 -7.79 24.51
CA GLU A 176 -5.91 -8.26 24.71
C GLU A 176 -4.98 -7.22 25.34
N ALA A 177 -5.54 -6.11 25.84
CA ALA A 177 -4.75 -5.00 26.40
C ALA A 177 -3.78 -5.40 27.52
N SER A 178 -4.13 -6.42 28.32
CA SER A 178 -3.27 -6.93 29.40
C SER A 178 -2.11 -7.81 28.89
N ALA A 179 -2.19 -8.27 27.65
CA ALA A 179 -1.18 -9.16 27.06
C ALA A 179 -0.05 -8.41 26.34
N LEU A 180 -0.25 -7.12 26.10
CA LEU A 180 0.70 -6.23 25.44
C LEU A 180 1.23 -5.24 26.48
N GLY A 181 2.41 -5.52 27.06
CA GLY A 181 3.18 -4.53 27.80
C GLY A 181 3.82 -3.50 26.86
N GLU A 182 4.77 -2.75 27.36
CA GLU A 182 5.66 -1.96 26.50
C GLU A 182 6.34 -2.90 25.51
N MET A 183 6.24 -2.57 24.21
CA MET A 183 6.83 -3.36 23.15
C MET A 183 7.97 -2.57 22.50
N GLN A 184 9.14 -3.17 22.41
CA GLN A 184 10.29 -2.63 21.73
C GLN A 184 10.63 -3.46 20.50
N ILE A 185 10.85 -2.76 19.39
CA ILE A 185 11.26 -3.36 18.10
C ILE A 185 12.61 -2.74 17.75
N ALA A 186 13.63 -3.57 17.67
CA ALA A 186 14.95 -3.15 17.25
C ALA A 186 15.17 -3.45 15.76
N PHE A 187 15.74 -2.51 15.05
CA PHE A 187 16.16 -2.63 13.66
C PHE A 187 17.68 -2.50 13.58
N ILE A 188 18.34 -3.56 13.12
CA ILE A 188 19.79 -3.58 12.97
C ILE A 188 20.20 -3.02 11.61
N ASN A 189 21.22 -2.18 11.60
CA ASN A 189 21.84 -1.66 10.38
C ASN A 189 22.98 -2.59 9.95
N LEU A 190 22.74 -3.44 8.98
CA LEU A 190 23.71 -4.43 8.47
C LEU A 190 24.60 -3.90 7.35
N GLY A 191 24.56 -2.60 7.07
CA GLY A 191 25.38 -1.96 6.04
C GLY A 191 24.59 -0.97 5.19
N PRO A 192 25.21 -0.37 4.16
CA PRO A 192 24.57 0.66 3.35
C PRO A 192 23.25 0.17 2.73
N GLY A 193 22.15 0.74 3.22
CA GLY A 193 20.83 0.49 2.68
C GLY A 193 20.12 -0.76 3.18
N THR A 194 20.59 -1.41 4.24
CA THR A 194 19.92 -2.60 4.80
C THR A 194 19.63 -2.41 6.27
N ARG A 195 18.34 -2.38 6.63
CA ARG A 195 17.86 -2.40 8.02
C ARG A 195 16.80 -3.48 8.18
N GLU A 196 17.07 -4.43 9.03
CA GLU A 196 16.20 -5.58 9.31
C GLU A 196 15.79 -5.62 10.78
N ILE A 197 14.66 -6.26 11.07
CA ILE A 197 14.24 -6.50 12.45
C ILE A 197 15.25 -7.41 13.15
N TYR A 198 15.72 -6.96 14.31
CA TYR A 198 16.63 -7.71 15.13
C TYR A 198 15.85 -8.64 16.07
N GLY A 199 15.88 -9.94 15.78
CA GLY A 199 15.15 -10.96 16.53
C GLY A 199 15.86 -11.48 17.78
N GLY A 200 17.03 -10.97 18.14
CA GLY A 200 17.79 -11.30 19.35
C GLY A 200 18.71 -12.50 19.21
N VAL A 201 18.29 -13.63 18.66
CA VAL A 201 19.14 -14.84 18.52
C VAL A 201 18.96 -15.43 17.13
N GLY A 202 19.95 -15.24 16.29
CA GLY A 202 20.00 -15.82 14.95
C GLY A 202 19.42 -14.90 13.88
N ARG A 203 19.99 -14.97 12.68
CA ARG A 203 19.48 -14.25 11.53
C ARG A 203 18.09 -14.77 11.12
N GLY A 204 17.14 -13.87 10.97
CA GLY A 204 16.04 -14.09 10.06
C GLY A 204 14.73 -14.58 10.66
N GLY A 205 14.21 -13.92 11.66
CA GLY A 205 12.82 -14.14 12.06
C GLY A 205 12.29 -12.95 12.86
N TRP A 206 11.08 -12.53 12.53
CA TRP A 206 10.40 -11.54 13.34
C TRP A 206 10.08 -12.14 14.71
N PRO A 207 10.21 -11.37 15.81
CA PRO A 207 9.84 -11.82 17.14
C PRO A 207 8.36 -12.24 17.19
N GLN A 208 8.04 -13.30 17.94
CA GLN A 208 6.67 -13.82 18.03
C GLN A 208 5.68 -12.77 18.55
N TYR A 209 6.11 -11.89 19.46
CA TYR A 209 5.26 -10.81 19.96
C TYR A 209 4.83 -9.84 18.87
N LEU A 210 5.66 -9.63 17.83
CA LEU A 210 5.34 -8.74 16.71
C LEU A 210 4.27 -9.35 15.81
N TYR A 211 4.34 -10.65 15.53
CA TYR A 211 3.26 -11.34 14.80
C TYR A 211 1.94 -11.22 15.56
N ARG A 212 1.98 -11.41 16.88
CA ARG A 212 0.80 -11.25 17.73
C ARG A 212 0.24 -9.81 17.69
N ALA A 213 1.11 -8.81 17.79
CA ALA A 213 0.70 -7.40 17.69
C ALA A 213 0.02 -7.11 16.35
N PHE A 214 0.55 -7.65 15.26
CA PHE A 214 -0.06 -7.50 13.92
C PHE A 214 -1.43 -8.18 13.85
N GLU A 215 -1.57 -9.38 14.41
CA GLU A 215 -2.86 -10.07 14.46
C GLU A 215 -3.92 -9.29 15.23
N ILE A 216 -3.54 -8.74 16.39
CA ILE A 216 -4.44 -7.91 17.21
C ILE A 216 -4.93 -6.71 16.40
N VAL A 217 -4.02 -5.99 15.73
CA VAL A 217 -4.40 -4.84 14.90
C VAL A 217 -5.29 -5.26 13.74
N ARG A 218 -4.92 -6.32 12.99
CA ARG A 218 -5.73 -6.81 11.86
C ARG A 218 -7.17 -7.15 12.25
N LYS A 219 -7.37 -7.77 13.42
CA LYS A 219 -8.71 -8.09 13.93
C LYS A 219 -9.46 -6.85 14.37
N ALA A 220 -8.78 -5.94 15.07
CA ALA A 220 -9.40 -4.74 15.62
C ALA A 220 -9.87 -3.73 14.57
N ILE A 221 -9.20 -3.67 13.42
CA ILE A 221 -9.57 -2.76 12.34
C ILE A 221 -10.80 -3.23 11.54
N VAL A 222 -11.30 -4.44 11.76
CA VAL A 222 -12.53 -4.93 11.14
C VAL A 222 -13.73 -4.47 11.98
N LEU A 223 -14.29 -3.32 11.61
CA LEU A 223 -15.40 -2.67 12.32
C LEU A 223 -16.76 -3.29 11.98
N ASN A 224 -16.91 -3.80 10.75
CA ASN A 224 -18.13 -4.42 10.25
C ASN A 224 -17.90 -5.93 9.95
N PRO A 225 -17.71 -6.79 10.99
CA PRO A 225 -17.33 -8.19 10.79
C PRO A 225 -18.45 -9.05 10.16
N THR A 226 -19.69 -8.60 10.24
CA THR A 226 -20.87 -9.31 9.70
C THR A 226 -21.26 -8.87 8.30
N LEU A 227 -20.57 -7.86 7.75
CA LEU A 227 -20.82 -7.39 6.39
C LEU A 227 -20.52 -8.51 5.39
N LYS A 228 -21.56 -8.89 4.65
CA LYS A 228 -21.44 -9.90 3.58
C LYS A 228 -21.06 -9.21 2.28
N ARG A 229 -20.35 -9.94 1.46
CA ARG A 229 -20.16 -9.57 0.06
C ARG A 229 -21.41 -10.03 -0.71
N ASP A 230 -21.93 -9.15 -1.57
CA ASP A 230 -23.09 -9.43 -2.44
C ASP A 230 -22.75 -10.44 -3.53
#